data_b19525b2965f52a43dabf0f071af3214
#
_entry.id   b19525b2965f52a43dabf0f071af3214
#
_cell.length_a   1.000
_cell.length_b   1.000
_cell.length_c   1.000
_cell.angle_alpha   90.00
_cell.angle_beta   90.00
_cell.angle_gamma   90.00
#
_symmetry.space_group_name_H-M   'P 1'
#
loop_
_entity.id
_entity.type
_entity.pdbx_description
1 polymer ?
#
loop_
_entity_poly.entity_id
_entity_poly.type
_entity_poly.pdbx_seq_one_letter_code
_entity_poly.pdbx_strand_id
1 'polypeptide(L)'
;MRRERWDSLRLLTPNWQSRLPGYRYEGVDPDGFMTVNDVIEFVTRFAAVAGAPVRTHTPVTSVRQTDEGYQLATRSGEIRCRSVVLASGACNLPNVPAVSEAVPASIPCCTALGYRNPDQLPAGGVLIVGASATGVQLADEIHRSGRHVTLSVGEHVRLPRTYRDRDVLWWMDASGVWNQRYDQIDDLTRARRLPSPQLVGTPERTTLDINALSAAGVEIVGRLAAVRDGRALFSGGLRNQFALADLKMNRLLDTFDDWADSHVHDPDVGPPERFEPTRAPASSRLNLDLRSGEICSIIWASGFRPDYSWLDVPVVDRKGHLRHDGGVVDAPGLYALGLPVLRRRKSTFIHGAEDDARDLIDHLARYLAGGTFRQGAVDSGRATGRES
;
A
#
# COMPACT_ATOMS: atom_id res chain seq x y z
N MET A 1 -10.87 -11.83 2.19
CA MET A 1 -9.46 -11.85 1.73
C MET A 1 -9.27 -12.80 0.55
N ARG A 2 -9.59 -14.08 0.65
CA ARG A 2 -9.34 -15.10 -0.41
C ARG A 2 -10.05 -14.82 -1.75
N ARG A 3 -11.17 -14.12 -1.76
CA ARG A 3 -12.00 -13.87 -2.97
C ARG A 3 -11.60 -12.62 -3.76
N GLU A 4 -10.64 -11.84 -3.27
CA GLU A 4 -10.33 -10.50 -3.80
C GLU A 4 -8.84 -10.30 -4.07
N ARG A 5 -8.09 -11.38 -4.21
CA ARG A 5 -6.66 -11.36 -4.51
C ARG A 5 -6.33 -12.43 -5.55
N TRP A 6 -5.27 -12.21 -6.30
CA TRP A 6 -4.80 -13.18 -7.29
C TRP A 6 -4.12 -14.38 -6.63
N ASP A 7 -4.13 -15.49 -7.34
CA ASP A 7 -3.82 -16.81 -6.79
C ASP A 7 -2.36 -16.94 -6.32
N SER A 8 -1.43 -16.31 -7.03
CA SER A 8 0.01 -16.36 -6.73
C SER A 8 0.48 -15.31 -5.71
N LEU A 9 -0.43 -14.47 -5.18
CA LEU A 9 -0.05 -13.40 -4.28
C LEU A 9 0.69 -13.93 -3.05
N ARG A 10 1.85 -13.33 -2.80
CA ARG A 10 2.62 -13.47 -1.56
C ARG A 10 2.78 -12.12 -0.87
N LEU A 11 3.01 -12.13 0.42
CA LEU A 11 3.40 -10.90 1.11
C LEU A 11 4.72 -10.37 0.54
N LEU A 12 4.86 -9.06 0.50
CA LEU A 12 6.15 -8.42 0.21
C LEU A 12 7.09 -8.42 1.43
N THR A 13 6.54 -8.65 2.61
CA THR A 13 7.28 -8.72 3.88
C THR A 13 7.75 -10.14 4.15
N PRO A 14 9.02 -10.35 4.52
CA PRO A 14 9.50 -11.65 4.94
C PRO A 14 8.72 -12.19 6.16
N ASN A 15 8.70 -13.49 6.32
CA ASN A 15 7.94 -14.16 7.38
C ASN A 15 8.38 -13.74 8.78
N TRP A 16 9.69 -13.48 9.02
CA TRP A 16 10.19 -13.00 10.31
C TRP A 16 9.57 -11.66 10.74
N GLN A 17 9.10 -10.86 9.78
CA GLN A 17 8.45 -9.58 10.06
C GLN A 17 6.97 -9.73 10.45
N SER A 18 6.38 -10.93 10.27
CA SER A 18 5.00 -11.21 10.66
C SER A 18 4.93 -11.49 12.16
N ARG A 19 4.73 -10.42 12.92
CA ARG A 19 4.60 -10.42 14.39
C ARG A 19 3.42 -9.55 14.82
N LEU A 20 2.71 -10.02 15.84
CA LEU A 20 1.57 -9.39 16.50
C LEU A 20 1.77 -9.54 18.02
N PRO A 21 1.02 -8.84 18.90
CA PRO A 21 1.17 -8.93 20.33
C PRO A 21 1.16 -10.37 20.86
N GLY A 22 2.30 -10.83 21.40
CA GLY A 22 2.44 -12.19 21.90
C GLY A 22 2.37 -13.31 20.87
N TYR A 23 2.43 -13.00 19.57
CA TYR A 23 2.33 -13.97 18.49
C TYR A 23 3.22 -13.60 17.30
N ARG A 24 3.94 -14.57 16.75
CA ARG A 24 4.86 -14.35 15.62
C ARG A 24 4.90 -15.58 14.71
N TYR A 25 5.45 -15.40 13.53
CA TYR A 25 5.78 -16.52 12.65
C TYR A 25 6.83 -17.42 13.31
N GLU A 26 6.56 -18.73 13.36
CA GLU A 26 7.42 -19.76 13.95
C GLU A 26 7.71 -20.90 12.94
N GLY A 27 7.50 -20.66 11.64
CA GLY A 27 7.78 -21.64 10.61
C GLY A 27 9.29 -21.77 10.31
N VAL A 28 9.61 -22.74 9.46
CA VAL A 28 10.99 -23.14 9.14
C VAL A 28 11.70 -22.19 8.15
N ASP A 29 10.98 -21.31 7.47
CA ASP A 29 11.52 -20.37 6.50
C ASP A 29 11.23 -18.92 6.92
N PRO A 30 12.01 -18.35 7.84
CA PRO A 30 11.80 -17.00 8.33
C PRO A 30 11.98 -15.93 7.23
N ASP A 31 12.85 -16.16 6.24
CA ASP A 31 13.11 -15.23 5.15
C ASP A 31 12.23 -15.46 3.93
N GLY A 32 11.35 -16.45 3.95
CA GLY A 32 10.35 -16.68 2.92
C GLY A 32 9.20 -15.70 3.00
N PHE A 33 8.19 -15.90 2.15
CA PHE A 33 7.05 -15.00 2.01
C PHE A 33 5.75 -15.79 2.05
N MET A 34 4.89 -15.50 3.02
CA MET A 34 3.58 -16.13 3.15
C MET A 34 2.71 -15.91 1.92
N THR A 35 2.07 -17.00 1.47
CA THR A 35 0.97 -16.91 0.50
C THR A 35 -0.29 -16.32 1.16
N VAL A 36 -1.30 -15.99 0.36
CA VAL A 36 -2.62 -15.54 0.88
C VAL A 36 -3.19 -16.53 1.88
N ASN A 37 -3.05 -17.84 1.63
CA ASN A 37 -3.57 -18.88 2.53
C ASN A 37 -2.82 -18.90 3.86
N ASP A 38 -1.49 -18.80 3.82
CA ASP A 38 -0.65 -18.75 5.03
C ASP A 38 -0.98 -17.52 5.90
N VAL A 39 -1.22 -16.35 5.26
CA VAL A 39 -1.64 -15.13 5.97
C VAL A 39 -3.00 -15.32 6.63
N ILE A 40 -3.96 -15.93 5.93
CA ILE A 40 -5.29 -16.21 6.49
C ILE A 40 -5.15 -17.13 7.71
N GLU A 41 -4.34 -18.17 7.60
CA GLU A 41 -4.09 -19.08 8.71
C GLU A 41 -3.38 -18.38 9.87
N PHE A 42 -2.33 -17.58 9.60
CA PHE A 42 -1.61 -16.80 10.60
C PHE A 42 -2.55 -15.87 11.40
N VAL A 43 -3.39 -15.10 10.73
CA VAL A 43 -4.35 -14.18 11.39
C VAL A 43 -5.44 -14.96 12.14
N THR A 44 -5.90 -16.09 11.59
CA THR A 44 -6.92 -16.93 12.24
C THR A 44 -6.38 -17.53 13.54
N ARG A 45 -5.16 -18.04 13.51
CA ARG A 45 -4.48 -18.57 14.72
C ARG A 45 -4.25 -17.47 15.76
N PHE A 46 -3.81 -16.28 15.32
CA PHE A 46 -3.67 -15.14 16.22
C PHE A 46 -5.00 -14.81 16.92
N ALA A 47 -6.11 -14.76 16.19
CA ALA A 47 -7.42 -14.48 16.78
C ALA A 47 -7.81 -15.52 17.85
N ALA A 48 -7.48 -16.78 17.63
CA ALA A 48 -7.71 -17.85 18.60
C ALA A 48 -6.81 -17.71 19.84
N VAL A 49 -5.50 -17.46 19.65
CA VAL A 49 -4.54 -17.27 20.76
C VAL A 49 -4.91 -16.04 21.59
N ALA A 50 -5.32 -14.95 20.94
CA ALA A 50 -5.74 -13.72 21.62
C ALA A 50 -7.11 -13.84 22.33
N GLY A 51 -7.85 -14.93 22.14
CA GLY A 51 -9.20 -15.09 22.66
C GLY A 51 -10.18 -14.03 22.16
N ALA A 52 -9.91 -13.46 20.95
CA ALA A 52 -10.69 -12.36 20.42
C ALA A 52 -12.13 -12.80 20.07
N PRO A 53 -13.17 -12.06 20.49
CA PRO A 53 -14.57 -12.41 20.21
C PRO A 53 -14.96 -12.07 18.76
N VAL A 54 -14.28 -12.71 17.79
CA VAL A 54 -14.49 -12.45 16.36
C VAL A 54 -15.84 -12.99 15.89
N ARG A 55 -16.66 -12.13 15.27
CA ARG A 55 -17.88 -12.49 14.60
C ARG A 55 -17.65 -12.48 13.09
N THR A 56 -17.40 -13.64 12.51
CA THR A 56 -17.29 -13.81 11.05
C THR A 56 -18.65 -13.68 10.38
N HIS A 57 -18.67 -13.45 9.06
CA HIS A 57 -19.90 -13.33 8.26
C HIS A 57 -20.89 -12.26 8.76
N THR A 58 -20.39 -11.27 9.49
CA THR A 58 -21.17 -10.18 10.06
C THR A 58 -20.78 -8.84 9.42
N PRO A 59 -21.16 -8.60 8.16
CA PRO A 59 -20.85 -7.32 7.51
C PRO A 59 -21.61 -6.19 8.21
N VAL A 60 -20.86 -5.15 8.58
CA VAL A 60 -21.44 -3.89 9.05
C VAL A 60 -21.84 -3.07 7.84
N THR A 61 -23.11 -2.72 7.75
CA THR A 61 -23.69 -2.00 6.61
C THR A 61 -23.89 -0.51 6.88
N SER A 62 -23.89 -0.09 8.15
CA SER A 62 -23.92 1.31 8.55
C SER A 62 -23.34 1.48 9.95
N VAL A 63 -22.65 2.60 10.17
CA VAL A 63 -22.23 3.08 11.50
C VAL A 63 -22.75 4.50 11.67
N ARG A 64 -23.54 4.74 12.68
CA ARG A 64 -24.08 6.08 13.03
C ARG A 64 -23.69 6.47 14.43
N GLN A 65 -23.46 7.75 14.63
CA GLN A 65 -23.29 8.33 15.96
C GLN A 65 -24.65 8.53 16.62
N THR A 66 -24.72 8.30 17.93
CA THR A 66 -25.87 8.54 18.80
C THR A 66 -25.44 9.35 20.03
N ASP A 67 -26.39 9.78 20.85
CA ASP A 67 -26.08 10.51 22.09
C ASP A 67 -25.28 9.67 23.10
N GLU A 68 -25.38 8.34 23.04
CA GLU A 68 -24.73 7.40 23.95
C GLU A 68 -23.49 6.70 23.34
N GLY A 69 -23.10 7.04 22.11
CA GLY A 69 -21.98 6.43 21.40
C GLY A 69 -22.30 6.11 19.94
N TYR A 70 -22.33 4.84 19.57
CA TYR A 70 -22.51 4.40 18.17
C TYR A 70 -23.49 3.27 18.05
N GLN A 71 -24.21 3.27 16.94
CA GLN A 71 -25.10 2.20 16.49
C GLN A 71 -24.59 1.64 15.16
N LEU A 72 -24.34 0.35 15.13
CA LEU A 72 -23.89 -0.39 13.95
C LEU A 72 -25.03 -1.26 13.44
N ALA A 73 -25.40 -1.11 12.17
CA ALA A 73 -26.33 -2.03 11.52
C ALA A 73 -25.58 -3.21 10.90
N THR A 74 -26.10 -4.40 11.09
CA THR A 74 -25.63 -5.64 10.46
C THR A 74 -26.81 -6.41 9.88
N ARG A 75 -26.54 -7.42 9.05
CA ARG A 75 -27.62 -8.29 8.55
C ARG A 75 -28.31 -9.09 9.66
N SER A 76 -27.66 -9.30 10.80
CA SER A 76 -28.18 -10.06 11.93
C SER A 76 -28.75 -9.18 13.07
N GLY A 77 -28.87 -7.88 12.84
CA GLY A 77 -29.41 -6.94 13.82
C GLY A 77 -28.45 -5.79 14.11
N GLU A 78 -28.75 -5.04 15.16
CA GLU A 78 -28.00 -3.85 15.56
C GLU A 78 -27.05 -4.16 16.72
N ILE A 79 -25.91 -3.45 16.72
CA ILE A 79 -24.92 -3.45 17.81
C ILE A 79 -24.82 -2.02 18.31
N ARG A 80 -24.94 -1.81 19.61
CA ARG A 80 -24.70 -0.51 20.26
C ARG A 80 -23.40 -0.58 21.05
N CYS A 81 -22.59 0.47 20.97
CA CYS A 81 -21.33 0.57 21.67
C CYS A 81 -20.94 2.02 21.96
N ARG A 82 -20.11 2.24 22.97
CA ARG A 82 -19.61 3.57 23.32
C ARG A 82 -18.49 4.07 22.40
N SER A 83 -17.81 3.15 21.71
CA SER A 83 -16.71 3.48 20.81
C SER A 83 -16.58 2.49 19.67
N VAL A 84 -15.98 2.93 18.56
CA VAL A 84 -15.70 2.11 17.36
C VAL A 84 -14.26 2.31 16.92
N VAL A 85 -13.58 1.22 16.58
CA VAL A 85 -12.28 1.24 15.90
C VAL A 85 -12.47 0.76 14.46
N LEU A 86 -12.24 1.65 13.49
CA LEU A 86 -12.27 1.36 12.08
C LEU A 86 -10.95 0.67 11.67
N ALA A 87 -10.96 -0.64 11.52
CA ALA A 87 -9.80 -1.44 11.13
C ALA A 87 -10.00 -2.13 9.76
N SER A 88 -10.81 -1.52 8.88
CA SER A 88 -11.13 -2.05 7.54
C SER A 88 -9.98 -1.96 6.54
N GLY A 89 -8.91 -1.24 6.88
CA GLY A 89 -7.72 -1.06 6.03
C GLY A 89 -7.93 -0.06 4.89
N ALA A 90 -6.92 0.05 4.02
CA ALA A 90 -6.87 1.05 2.94
C ALA A 90 -7.08 0.48 1.53
N CYS A 91 -7.24 -0.84 1.38
CA CYS A 91 -7.27 -1.51 0.07
C CYS A 91 -8.64 -2.13 -0.24
N ASN A 92 -9.73 -1.41 0.04
CA ASN A 92 -11.09 -1.91 -0.12
C ASN A 92 -11.62 -1.75 -1.54
N LEU A 93 -11.33 -0.64 -2.18
CA LEU A 93 -11.76 -0.31 -3.53
C LEU A 93 -10.56 -0.04 -4.44
N PRO A 94 -10.63 -0.41 -5.72
CA PRO A 94 -9.58 -0.05 -6.68
C PRO A 94 -9.64 1.45 -6.96
N ASN A 95 -8.47 2.04 -7.17
CA ASN A 95 -8.35 3.41 -7.65
C ASN A 95 -8.24 3.40 -9.18
N VAL A 96 -9.37 3.37 -9.88
CA VAL A 96 -9.41 3.39 -11.35
C VAL A 96 -9.40 4.85 -11.83
N PRO A 97 -8.44 5.27 -12.67
CA PRO A 97 -8.37 6.64 -13.14
C PRO A 97 -9.48 6.94 -14.16
N ALA A 98 -9.95 8.19 -14.19
CA ALA A 98 -11.03 8.63 -15.10
C ALA A 98 -10.75 8.35 -16.59
N VAL A 99 -9.48 8.26 -16.98
CA VAL A 99 -9.09 7.90 -18.36
C VAL A 99 -9.63 6.52 -18.78
N SER A 100 -10.00 5.65 -17.84
CA SER A 100 -10.59 4.34 -18.11
C SER A 100 -11.95 4.43 -18.85
N GLU A 101 -12.70 5.51 -18.66
CA GLU A 101 -14.00 5.73 -19.30
C GLU A 101 -13.90 5.90 -20.83
N ALA A 102 -12.72 6.30 -21.32
CA ALA A 102 -12.45 6.48 -22.75
C ALA A 102 -11.88 5.22 -23.44
N VAL A 103 -11.66 4.13 -22.69
CA VAL A 103 -11.19 2.86 -23.26
C VAL A 103 -12.30 2.26 -24.12
N PRO A 104 -12.00 1.78 -25.35
CA PRO A 104 -13.00 1.11 -26.18
C PRO A 104 -13.67 -0.07 -25.44
N ALA A 105 -14.99 -0.16 -25.51
CA ALA A 105 -15.76 -1.22 -24.87
C ALA A 105 -15.40 -2.64 -25.33
N SER A 106 -14.74 -2.76 -26.47
CA SER A 106 -14.22 -4.04 -26.99
C SER A 106 -13.02 -4.58 -26.22
N ILE A 107 -12.38 -3.76 -25.35
CA ILE A 107 -11.22 -4.17 -24.56
C ILE A 107 -11.67 -4.40 -23.11
N PRO A 108 -11.70 -5.65 -22.66
CA PRO A 108 -12.02 -5.94 -21.26
C PRO A 108 -10.98 -5.34 -20.32
N CYS A 109 -11.48 -4.70 -19.28
CA CYS A 109 -10.68 -4.09 -18.23
C CYS A 109 -10.92 -4.82 -16.92
N CYS A 110 -9.86 -5.05 -16.16
CA CYS A 110 -9.97 -5.51 -14.78
C CYS A 110 -9.08 -4.67 -13.85
N THR A 111 -9.24 -4.86 -12.56
CA THR A 111 -8.39 -4.26 -11.53
C THR A 111 -7.63 -5.37 -10.80
N ALA A 112 -6.63 -5.01 -10.00
CA ALA A 112 -5.94 -5.99 -9.17
C ALA A 112 -6.85 -6.74 -8.18
N LEU A 113 -8.01 -6.19 -7.82
CA LEU A 113 -9.01 -6.90 -7.02
C LEU A 113 -9.83 -7.92 -7.83
N GLY A 114 -9.99 -7.67 -9.12
CA GLY A 114 -10.71 -8.56 -10.04
C GLY A 114 -9.85 -9.60 -10.74
N TYR A 115 -8.54 -9.39 -10.81
CA TYR A 115 -7.59 -10.32 -11.40
C TYR A 115 -7.37 -11.55 -10.50
N ARG A 116 -7.23 -12.74 -11.10
CA ARG A 116 -6.95 -14.00 -10.42
C ARG A 116 -5.65 -14.65 -10.89
N ASN A 117 -5.55 -14.88 -12.17
CA ASN A 117 -4.40 -15.51 -12.82
C ASN A 117 -4.41 -15.18 -14.33
N PRO A 118 -3.35 -15.47 -15.09
CA PRO A 118 -3.28 -15.18 -16.52
C PRO A 118 -4.38 -15.83 -17.35
N ASP A 119 -4.89 -17.00 -16.96
CA ASP A 119 -5.90 -17.74 -17.72
C ASP A 119 -7.26 -17.04 -17.78
N GLN A 120 -7.51 -16.13 -16.85
CA GLN A 120 -8.70 -15.27 -16.83
C GLN A 120 -8.71 -14.26 -17.99
N LEU A 121 -7.54 -13.90 -18.51
CA LEU A 121 -7.42 -12.84 -19.51
C LEU A 121 -7.63 -13.40 -20.93
N PRO A 122 -8.25 -12.62 -21.83
CA PRO A 122 -8.30 -12.97 -23.25
C PRO A 122 -6.90 -13.24 -23.82
N ALA A 123 -6.82 -14.08 -24.84
CA ALA A 123 -5.56 -14.30 -25.57
C ALA A 123 -5.08 -12.99 -26.19
N GLY A 124 -3.76 -12.73 -26.15
CA GLY A 124 -3.12 -11.53 -26.71
C GLY A 124 -2.40 -10.69 -25.66
N GLY A 125 -1.99 -9.49 -26.06
CA GLY A 125 -1.21 -8.58 -25.22
C GLY A 125 -2.02 -7.94 -24.10
N VAL A 126 -1.32 -7.57 -23.04
CA VAL A 126 -1.90 -6.96 -21.83
C VAL A 126 -1.23 -5.64 -21.53
N LEU A 127 -2.02 -4.57 -21.41
CA LEU A 127 -1.56 -3.28 -20.89
C LEU A 127 -1.79 -3.22 -19.38
N ILE A 128 -0.73 -3.07 -18.61
CA ILE A 128 -0.81 -2.88 -17.16
C ILE A 128 -0.54 -1.41 -16.84
N VAL A 129 -1.46 -0.76 -16.15
CA VAL A 129 -1.35 0.66 -15.80
C VAL A 129 -1.00 0.81 -14.33
N GLY A 130 0.26 1.25 -14.07
CA GLY A 130 0.85 1.41 -12.73
C GLY A 130 1.97 0.42 -12.47
N ALA A 131 3.08 0.90 -11.89
CA ALA A 131 4.33 0.16 -11.71
C ALA A 131 4.81 0.14 -10.25
N SER A 132 3.88 0.15 -9.29
CA SER A 132 4.17 -0.15 -7.87
C SER A 132 4.22 -1.67 -7.65
N ALA A 133 4.38 -2.14 -6.42
CA ALA A 133 4.47 -3.58 -6.09
C ALA A 133 3.48 -4.47 -6.87
N THR A 134 2.20 -4.10 -6.91
CA THR A 134 1.18 -4.86 -7.65
C THR A 134 1.44 -4.88 -9.16
N GLY A 135 1.78 -3.73 -9.75
CA GLY A 135 1.98 -3.63 -11.19
C GLY A 135 3.18 -4.43 -11.68
N VAL A 136 4.31 -4.38 -10.97
CA VAL A 136 5.50 -5.16 -11.33
C VAL A 136 5.28 -6.66 -11.15
N GLN A 137 4.57 -7.05 -10.08
CA GLN A 137 4.25 -8.45 -9.83
C GLN A 137 3.34 -9.05 -10.90
N LEU A 138 2.26 -8.34 -11.28
CA LEU A 138 1.36 -8.78 -12.33
C LEU A 138 2.04 -8.79 -13.71
N ALA A 139 2.94 -7.81 -13.98
CA ALA A 139 3.68 -7.75 -15.22
C ALA A 139 4.61 -8.99 -15.39
N ASP A 140 5.32 -9.36 -14.33
CA ASP A 140 6.16 -10.56 -14.33
C ASP A 140 5.35 -11.84 -14.52
N GLU A 141 4.29 -12.03 -13.73
CA GLU A 141 3.44 -13.22 -13.80
C GLU A 141 2.79 -13.40 -15.17
N ILE A 142 2.22 -12.34 -15.74
CA ILE A 142 1.54 -12.39 -17.02
C ILE A 142 2.54 -12.59 -18.16
N HIS A 143 3.71 -11.94 -18.07
CA HIS A 143 4.78 -12.12 -19.04
C HIS A 143 5.31 -13.57 -19.04
N ARG A 144 5.53 -14.14 -17.86
CA ARG A 144 5.94 -15.56 -17.72
C ARG A 144 4.91 -16.56 -18.24
N SER A 145 3.64 -16.16 -18.34
CA SER A 145 2.62 -16.99 -18.99
C SER A 145 2.70 -16.99 -20.52
N GLY A 146 3.69 -16.30 -21.11
CA GLY A 146 3.92 -16.22 -22.56
C GLY A 146 3.15 -15.08 -23.25
N ARG A 147 2.56 -14.14 -22.50
CA ARG A 147 1.83 -13.01 -23.06
C ARG A 147 2.74 -11.80 -23.26
N HIS A 148 2.49 -11.04 -24.33
CA HIS A 148 3.10 -9.71 -24.46
C HIS A 148 2.54 -8.79 -23.39
N VAL A 149 3.42 -8.10 -22.66
CA VAL A 149 3.03 -7.15 -21.61
C VAL A 149 3.62 -5.79 -21.89
N THR A 150 2.76 -4.76 -21.91
CA THR A 150 3.14 -3.36 -21.92
C THR A 150 2.85 -2.78 -20.51
N LEU A 151 3.88 -2.31 -19.81
CA LEU A 151 3.77 -1.72 -18.48
C LEU A 151 3.86 -0.20 -18.55
N SER A 152 2.76 0.48 -18.17
CA SER A 152 2.71 1.94 -18.09
C SER A 152 3.20 2.42 -16.74
N VAL A 153 4.32 3.16 -16.75
CA VAL A 153 5.06 3.57 -15.55
C VAL A 153 4.84 5.05 -15.24
N GLY A 154 4.27 5.31 -14.08
CA GLY A 154 4.18 6.64 -13.47
C GLY A 154 5.13 6.81 -12.29
N GLU A 155 4.73 7.60 -11.28
CA GLU A 155 5.47 7.69 -10.02
C GLU A 155 5.53 6.33 -9.35
N HIS A 156 6.72 5.93 -8.91
CA HIS A 156 6.98 4.66 -8.24
C HIS A 156 8.11 4.81 -7.24
N VAL A 157 8.23 3.82 -6.35
CA VAL A 157 9.32 3.72 -5.38
C VAL A 157 10.13 2.48 -5.71
N ARG A 158 11.37 2.70 -6.15
CA ARG A 158 12.34 1.65 -6.40
C ARG A 158 13.04 1.27 -5.11
N LEU A 159 13.12 -0.01 -4.81
CA LEU A 159 13.95 -0.58 -3.74
C LEU A 159 14.54 -1.91 -4.19
N PRO A 160 15.79 -2.23 -3.84
CA PRO A 160 16.33 -3.58 -4.01
C PRO A 160 15.67 -4.53 -3.01
N ARG A 161 15.64 -5.82 -3.31
CA ARG A 161 15.15 -6.82 -2.33
C ARG A 161 16.18 -7.02 -1.20
N THR A 162 17.45 -7.04 -1.59
CA THR A 162 18.57 -7.23 -0.68
C THR A 162 19.51 -6.05 -0.75
N TYR A 163 20.05 -5.63 0.36
CA TYR A 163 21.08 -4.61 0.49
C TYR A 163 22.09 -5.04 1.57
N ARG A 164 23.39 -5.03 1.24
CA ARG A 164 24.48 -5.44 2.15
C ARG A 164 24.18 -6.80 2.80
N ASP A 165 23.81 -7.78 1.98
CA ASP A 165 23.47 -9.17 2.34
C ASP A 165 22.25 -9.35 3.28
N ARG A 166 21.51 -8.29 3.60
CA ARG A 166 20.27 -8.34 4.37
C ARG A 166 19.08 -7.90 3.53
N ASP A 167 17.89 -8.41 3.86
CA ASP A 167 16.64 -7.90 3.29
C ASP A 167 16.48 -6.40 3.51
N VAL A 168 16.05 -5.64 2.52
CA VAL A 168 15.90 -4.18 2.64
C VAL A 168 14.94 -3.79 3.77
N LEU A 169 13.96 -4.63 4.09
CA LEU A 169 13.02 -4.38 5.18
C LEU A 169 13.66 -4.58 6.56
N TRP A 170 14.73 -5.38 6.63
CA TRP A 170 15.55 -5.45 7.84
C TRP A 170 16.23 -4.09 8.10
N TRP A 171 16.79 -3.47 7.07
CA TRP A 171 17.38 -2.14 7.16
C TRP A 171 16.37 -1.07 7.56
N MET A 172 15.16 -1.14 7.01
CA MET A 172 14.07 -0.22 7.35
C MET A 172 13.66 -0.32 8.83
N ASP A 173 13.69 -1.53 9.40
CA ASP A 173 13.35 -1.79 10.81
C ASP A 173 14.54 -1.40 11.72
N ALA A 174 15.74 -1.87 11.43
CA ALA A 174 16.95 -1.66 12.21
C ALA A 174 17.33 -0.17 12.28
N SER A 175 17.35 0.55 11.18
CA SER A 175 17.66 1.99 11.12
C SER A 175 16.58 2.89 11.71
N GLY A 176 15.44 2.33 12.12
CA GLY A 176 14.33 3.09 12.69
C GLY A 176 13.47 3.86 11.67
N VAL A 177 13.73 3.76 10.36
CA VAL A 177 12.92 4.43 9.32
C VAL A 177 11.44 4.06 9.44
N TRP A 178 11.11 2.80 9.73
CA TRP A 178 9.73 2.35 9.95
C TRP A 178 9.07 2.98 11.17
N ASN A 179 9.84 3.37 12.18
CA ASN A 179 9.35 3.94 13.44
C ASN A 179 9.11 5.44 13.37
N GLN A 180 9.57 6.12 12.27
CA GLN A 180 9.33 7.55 12.10
C GLN A 180 7.83 7.86 12.23
N ARG A 181 7.51 8.74 13.17
CA ARG A 181 6.15 9.11 13.51
C ARG A 181 5.58 10.13 12.53
N TYR A 182 4.27 10.12 12.36
CA TYR A 182 3.54 11.00 11.44
C TYR A 182 3.73 12.50 11.78
N ASP A 183 3.90 12.82 13.06
CA ASP A 183 4.14 14.17 13.59
C ASP A 183 5.59 14.67 13.39
N GLN A 184 6.48 13.81 12.91
CA GLN A 184 7.87 14.09 12.56
C GLN A 184 8.09 14.17 11.04
N ILE A 185 7.03 14.04 10.23
CA ILE A 185 7.11 14.04 8.78
C ILE A 185 6.70 15.41 8.25
N ASP A 186 7.60 16.11 7.58
CA ASP A 186 7.39 17.47 7.05
C ASP A 186 6.19 17.55 6.10
N ASP A 187 6.06 16.61 5.16
CA ASP A 187 4.94 16.52 4.22
C ASP A 187 4.18 15.20 4.40
N LEU A 188 3.32 15.17 5.42
CA LEU A 188 2.48 14.01 5.73
C LEU A 188 1.51 13.66 4.59
N THR A 189 0.98 14.67 3.90
CA THR A 189 0.06 14.46 2.77
C THR A 189 0.75 13.71 1.64
N ARG A 190 1.98 14.07 1.33
CA ARG A 190 2.80 13.37 0.35
C ARG A 190 3.19 11.98 0.82
N ALA A 191 3.60 11.84 2.08
CA ALA A 191 4.00 10.55 2.65
C ALA A 191 2.86 9.51 2.58
N ARG A 192 1.62 9.93 2.87
CA ARG A 192 0.43 9.08 2.77
C ARG A 192 0.04 8.68 1.34
N ARG A 193 0.54 9.39 0.33
CA ARG A 193 0.27 9.13 -1.10
C ARG A 193 1.39 8.40 -1.82
N LEU A 194 2.51 8.14 -1.15
CA LEU A 194 3.61 7.40 -1.76
C LEU A 194 3.10 6.04 -2.23
N PRO A 195 3.42 5.66 -3.48
CA PRO A 195 3.12 4.31 -3.96
C PRO A 195 3.87 3.27 -3.14
N SER A 196 3.33 2.05 -3.06
CA SER A 196 4.06 0.93 -2.48
C SER A 196 5.37 0.68 -3.23
N PRO A 197 6.47 0.39 -2.53
CA PRO A 197 7.75 0.11 -3.19
C PRO A 197 7.64 -1.12 -4.11
N GLN A 198 8.51 -1.17 -5.12
CA GLN A 198 8.65 -2.30 -6.03
C GLN A 198 9.30 -3.50 -5.31
N LEU A 199 8.64 -3.99 -4.29
CA LEU A 199 9.03 -5.17 -3.53
C LEU A 199 8.02 -6.28 -3.77
N VAL A 200 8.53 -7.47 -4.07
CA VAL A 200 7.74 -8.66 -4.34
C VAL A 200 8.28 -9.81 -3.49
N GLY A 201 7.38 -10.57 -2.90
CA GLY A 201 7.72 -11.82 -2.23
C GLY A 201 7.81 -12.94 -3.25
N THR A 202 9.04 -13.27 -3.68
CA THR A 202 9.29 -14.41 -4.54
C THR A 202 10.12 -15.47 -3.81
N PRO A 203 9.95 -16.77 -4.13
CA PRO A 203 10.80 -17.81 -3.52
C PRO A 203 12.29 -17.57 -3.74
N GLU A 204 12.65 -16.97 -4.88
CA GLU A 204 14.01 -16.67 -5.29
C GLU A 204 14.62 -15.47 -4.54
N ARG A 205 13.81 -14.68 -3.83
CA ARG A 205 14.22 -13.48 -3.07
C ARG A 205 14.98 -12.45 -3.92
N THR A 206 14.66 -12.38 -5.20
CA THR A 206 15.31 -11.49 -6.16
C THR A 206 14.63 -10.13 -6.23
N THR A 207 15.38 -9.12 -6.65
CA THR A 207 14.82 -7.79 -6.96
C THR A 207 14.01 -7.89 -8.25
N LEU A 208 12.76 -7.47 -8.20
CA LEU A 208 11.89 -7.34 -9.36
C LEU A 208 11.56 -5.85 -9.56
N ASP A 209 12.40 -5.18 -10.34
CA ASP A 209 12.24 -3.77 -10.70
C ASP A 209 12.01 -3.59 -12.21
N ILE A 210 11.98 -2.34 -12.66
CA ILE A 210 11.80 -2.00 -14.08
C ILE A 210 12.95 -2.57 -14.94
N ASN A 211 14.19 -2.59 -14.44
CA ASN A 211 15.31 -3.16 -15.17
C ASN A 211 15.14 -4.67 -15.39
N ALA A 212 14.73 -5.39 -14.36
CA ALA A 212 14.46 -6.83 -14.43
C ALA A 212 13.32 -7.14 -15.42
N LEU A 213 12.22 -6.41 -15.36
CA LEU A 213 11.09 -6.57 -16.26
C LEU A 213 11.46 -6.26 -17.71
N SER A 214 12.20 -5.17 -17.94
CA SER A 214 12.68 -4.81 -19.29
C SER A 214 13.63 -5.84 -19.85
N ALA A 215 14.53 -6.38 -19.04
CA ALA A 215 15.44 -7.46 -19.44
C ALA A 215 14.69 -8.76 -19.77
N ALA A 216 13.60 -9.04 -19.09
CA ALA A 216 12.72 -10.18 -19.39
C ALA A 216 11.91 -9.99 -20.68
N GLY A 217 11.78 -8.77 -21.24
CA GLY A 217 11.04 -8.50 -22.46
C GLY A 217 9.69 -7.77 -22.26
N VAL A 218 9.40 -7.29 -21.06
CA VAL A 218 8.24 -6.43 -20.82
C VAL A 218 8.48 -5.06 -21.47
N GLU A 219 7.54 -4.61 -22.32
CA GLU A 219 7.59 -3.27 -22.91
C GLU A 219 7.31 -2.20 -21.87
N ILE A 220 8.21 -1.25 -21.70
CA ILE A 220 8.08 -0.16 -20.72
C ILE A 220 7.68 1.13 -21.45
N VAL A 221 6.53 1.70 -21.04
CA VAL A 221 6.02 2.97 -21.55
C VAL A 221 5.77 3.97 -20.42
N GLY A 222 5.67 5.24 -20.79
CA GLY A 222 5.40 6.31 -19.83
C GLY A 222 4.02 6.20 -19.19
N ARG A 223 3.74 7.08 -18.24
CA ARG A 223 2.43 7.15 -17.58
C ARG A 223 1.32 7.32 -18.63
N LEU A 224 0.27 6.52 -18.56
CA LEU A 224 -0.93 6.69 -19.36
C LEU A 224 -1.56 8.06 -19.03
N ALA A 225 -1.52 8.97 -20.00
CA ALA A 225 -1.96 10.34 -19.84
C ALA A 225 -3.40 10.54 -20.32
N ALA A 226 -3.77 9.85 -21.41
CA ALA A 226 -5.11 9.93 -21.98
C ALA A 226 -5.41 8.70 -22.85
N VAL A 227 -6.69 8.47 -23.10
CA VAL A 227 -7.16 7.63 -24.21
C VAL A 227 -8.01 8.52 -25.11
N ARG A 228 -7.66 8.61 -26.41
CA ARG A 228 -8.37 9.42 -27.40
C ARG A 228 -8.43 8.67 -28.74
N ASP A 229 -9.58 8.68 -29.37
CA ASP A 229 -9.82 8.06 -30.69
C ASP A 229 -9.35 6.59 -30.77
N GLY A 230 -9.51 5.85 -29.67
CA GLY A 230 -9.07 4.47 -29.56
C GLY A 230 -7.56 4.30 -29.40
N ARG A 231 -6.82 5.36 -29.06
CA ARG A 231 -5.38 5.33 -28.80
C ARG A 231 -5.08 5.64 -27.36
N ALA A 232 -4.27 4.81 -26.70
CA ALA A 232 -3.63 5.12 -25.43
C ALA A 232 -2.44 6.03 -25.68
N LEU A 233 -2.38 7.17 -24.96
CA LEU A 233 -1.32 8.17 -25.07
C LEU A 233 -0.48 8.16 -23.81
N PHE A 234 0.84 8.03 -23.97
CA PHE A 234 1.78 7.93 -22.87
C PHE A 234 2.65 9.19 -22.74
N SER A 235 3.01 9.55 -21.51
CA SER A 235 3.92 10.67 -21.27
C SER A 235 5.35 10.35 -21.70
N GLY A 236 6.09 11.33 -22.22
CA GLY A 236 7.51 11.21 -22.57
C GLY A 236 8.48 11.29 -21.38
N GLY A 237 7.98 11.38 -20.14
CA GLY A 237 8.77 11.69 -18.96
C GLY A 237 9.45 10.51 -18.25
N LEU A 238 9.58 9.33 -18.89
CA LEU A 238 10.14 8.13 -18.26
C LEU A 238 11.51 8.35 -17.64
N ARG A 239 12.45 8.99 -18.36
CA ARG A 239 13.81 9.23 -17.85
C ARG A 239 13.80 10.02 -16.54
N ASN A 240 12.96 11.05 -16.45
CA ASN A 240 12.85 11.86 -15.23
C ASN A 240 12.22 11.06 -14.09
N GLN A 241 11.22 10.22 -14.35
CA GLN A 241 10.60 9.36 -13.35
C GLN A 241 11.62 8.36 -12.80
N PHE A 242 12.41 7.74 -13.65
CA PHE A 242 13.45 6.80 -13.25
C PHE A 242 14.55 7.46 -12.45
N ALA A 243 15.10 8.59 -12.94
CA ALA A 243 16.12 9.34 -12.22
C ALA A 243 15.64 9.78 -10.81
N LEU A 244 14.36 10.16 -10.68
CA LEU A 244 13.79 10.54 -9.38
C LEU A 244 13.61 9.33 -8.46
N ALA A 245 13.19 8.18 -8.99
CA ALA A 245 13.07 6.95 -8.21
C ALA A 245 14.44 6.45 -7.73
N ASP A 246 15.44 6.45 -8.61
CA ASP A 246 16.82 6.08 -8.28
C ASP A 246 17.44 7.03 -7.24
N LEU A 247 17.23 8.35 -7.37
CA LEU A 247 17.68 9.33 -6.39
C LEU A 247 17.07 9.08 -5.00
N LYS A 248 15.77 8.80 -4.94
CA LYS A 248 15.08 8.49 -3.67
C LYS A 248 15.60 7.19 -3.05
N MET A 249 15.84 6.17 -3.86
CA MET A 249 16.43 4.91 -3.43
C MET A 249 17.82 5.14 -2.84
N ASN A 250 18.72 5.79 -3.58
CA ASN A 250 20.07 6.03 -3.13
C ASN A 250 20.14 6.82 -1.81
N ARG A 251 19.29 7.84 -1.65
CA ARG A 251 19.19 8.58 -0.37
C ARG A 251 18.76 7.69 0.79
N LEU A 252 17.88 6.72 0.55
CA LEU A 252 17.50 5.77 1.58
C LEU A 252 18.64 4.82 1.91
N LEU A 253 19.38 4.34 0.89
CA LEU A 253 20.57 3.52 1.11
C LEU A 253 21.67 4.28 1.87
N ASP A 254 21.88 5.57 1.57
CA ASP A 254 22.79 6.44 2.34
C ASP A 254 22.38 6.49 3.83
N THR A 255 21.06 6.59 4.12
CA THR A 255 20.56 6.54 5.50
C THR A 255 20.88 5.22 6.19
N PHE A 256 20.84 4.10 5.46
CA PHE A 256 21.22 2.79 6.00
C PHE A 256 22.73 2.69 6.25
N ASP A 257 23.55 3.24 5.35
CA ASP A 257 25.00 3.27 5.50
C ASP A 257 25.40 4.10 6.72
N ASP A 258 24.86 5.32 6.85
CA ASP A 258 25.12 6.19 8.00
C ASP A 258 24.76 5.51 9.33
N TRP A 259 23.64 4.77 9.33
CA TRP A 259 23.22 4.01 10.51
C TRP A 259 24.16 2.82 10.77
N ALA A 260 24.54 2.08 9.74
CA ALA A 260 25.42 0.92 9.84
C ALA A 260 26.79 1.27 10.39
N ASP A 261 27.39 2.36 9.92
CA ASP A 261 28.70 2.83 10.35
C ASP A 261 28.77 3.09 11.85
N SER A 262 27.63 3.38 12.48
CA SER A 262 27.53 3.69 13.91
C SER A 262 27.08 2.52 14.78
N HIS A 263 26.42 1.51 14.21
CA HIS A 263 25.67 0.50 14.98
C HIS A 263 26.00 -0.95 14.63
N VAL A 264 26.57 -1.20 13.44
CA VAL A 264 26.78 -2.57 12.97
C VAL A 264 28.24 -2.97 13.10
N HIS A 265 28.50 -3.96 13.93
CA HIS A 265 29.80 -4.66 14.04
C HIS A 265 29.62 -6.13 13.63
N ASP A 266 28.55 -6.42 12.89
CA ASP A 266 28.16 -7.76 12.45
C ASP A 266 28.96 -8.14 11.19
N PRO A 267 29.81 -9.19 11.22
CA PRO A 267 30.55 -9.64 10.06
C PRO A 267 29.67 -10.14 8.90
N ASP A 268 28.39 -10.46 9.19
CA ASP A 268 27.42 -10.91 8.20
C ASP A 268 26.77 -9.76 7.41
N VAL A 269 27.17 -8.51 7.69
CA VAL A 269 26.71 -7.35 6.92
C VAL A 269 27.76 -7.00 5.88
N GLY A 270 27.39 -7.10 4.61
CA GLY A 270 28.24 -6.80 3.46
C GLY A 270 28.64 -5.32 3.36
N PRO A 271 29.57 -4.99 2.46
CA PRO A 271 29.94 -3.60 2.19
C PRO A 271 28.80 -2.80 1.54
N PRO A 272 28.85 -1.45 1.63
CA PRO A 272 27.94 -0.60 0.88
C PRO A 272 27.98 -0.90 -0.63
N GLU A 273 26.83 -0.97 -1.24
CA GLU A 273 26.68 -1.17 -2.68
C GLU A 273 25.76 -0.14 -3.31
N ARG A 274 25.86 0.04 -4.63
CA ARG A 274 24.95 0.88 -5.39
C ARG A 274 24.44 0.11 -6.61
N PHE A 275 23.21 0.32 -6.96
CA PHE A 275 22.54 -0.39 -8.04
C PHE A 275 22.61 0.38 -9.35
N GLU A 276 22.70 -0.35 -10.46
CA GLU A 276 22.66 0.25 -11.78
C GLU A 276 21.42 1.15 -11.93
N PRO A 277 21.56 2.34 -12.51
CA PRO A 277 20.42 3.22 -12.75
C PRO A 277 19.31 2.52 -13.57
N THR A 278 18.08 2.94 -13.36
CA THR A 278 16.96 2.44 -14.16
C THR A 278 17.10 2.90 -15.61
N ARG A 279 17.15 1.96 -16.54
CA ARG A 279 17.39 2.23 -17.97
C ARG A 279 16.07 2.53 -18.68
N ALA A 280 15.98 3.71 -19.26
CA ALA A 280 14.87 4.02 -20.14
C ALA A 280 15.10 3.41 -21.52
N PRO A 281 14.04 2.93 -22.21
CA PRO A 281 14.14 2.52 -23.61
C PRO A 281 14.73 3.63 -24.47
N ALA A 282 15.54 3.27 -25.48
CA ALA A 282 16.14 4.23 -26.38
C ALA A 282 15.08 5.10 -27.11
N SER A 283 13.96 4.48 -27.45
CA SER A 283 12.76 5.14 -27.97
C SER A 283 11.55 4.64 -27.19
N SER A 284 10.95 5.51 -26.40
CA SER A 284 9.72 5.18 -25.66
C SER A 284 8.52 5.37 -26.57
N ARG A 285 7.65 4.38 -26.62
CA ARG A 285 6.38 4.46 -27.34
C ARG A 285 5.49 5.50 -26.65
N LEU A 286 5.02 6.49 -27.41
CA LEU A 286 4.17 7.57 -26.90
C LEU A 286 2.68 7.33 -27.14
N ASN A 287 2.33 6.42 -28.03
CA ASN A 287 0.95 6.04 -28.30
C ASN A 287 0.84 4.56 -28.70
N LEU A 288 -0.29 3.97 -28.39
CA LEU A 288 -0.63 2.59 -28.72
C LEU A 288 -2.07 2.57 -29.25
N ASP A 289 -2.28 1.99 -30.42
CA ASP A 289 -3.61 1.83 -30.98
C ASP A 289 -4.33 0.65 -30.33
N LEU A 290 -5.32 0.96 -29.52
CA LEU A 290 -6.12 -0.04 -28.79
C LEU A 290 -7.04 -0.85 -29.72
N ARG A 291 -7.22 -0.44 -30.98
CA ARG A 291 -8.03 -1.16 -31.98
C ARG A 291 -7.20 -2.10 -32.86
N SER A 292 -5.88 -2.09 -32.72
CA SER A 292 -4.97 -2.90 -33.54
C SER A 292 -5.06 -4.41 -33.25
N GLY A 293 -5.62 -4.79 -32.09
CA GLY A 293 -5.58 -6.17 -31.60
C GLY A 293 -4.27 -6.54 -30.89
N GLU A 294 -3.31 -5.62 -30.78
CA GLU A 294 -2.07 -5.84 -30.03
C GLU A 294 -2.35 -5.98 -28.54
N ILE A 295 -3.21 -5.11 -27.97
CA ILE A 295 -3.67 -5.19 -26.58
C ILE A 295 -5.10 -5.72 -26.55
N CYS A 296 -5.27 -6.85 -25.88
CA CYS A 296 -6.55 -7.54 -25.72
C CYS A 296 -7.16 -7.38 -24.34
N SER A 297 -6.43 -6.84 -23.37
CA SER A 297 -6.96 -6.51 -22.05
C SER A 297 -6.14 -5.41 -21.36
N ILE A 298 -6.77 -4.71 -20.41
CA ILE A 298 -6.11 -3.69 -19.57
C ILE A 298 -6.30 -4.05 -18.10
N ILE A 299 -5.20 -3.97 -17.33
CA ILE A 299 -5.23 -4.14 -15.87
C ILE A 299 -4.89 -2.81 -15.20
N TRP A 300 -5.82 -2.33 -14.38
CA TRP A 300 -5.62 -1.12 -13.57
C TRP A 300 -4.92 -1.51 -12.26
N ALA A 301 -3.60 -1.37 -12.23
CA ALA A 301 -2.74 -1.54 -11.05
C ALA A 301 -2.40 -0.19 -10.41
N SER A 302 -3.34 0.76 -10.49
CA SER A 302 -3.20 2.18 -10.13
C SER A 302 -3.49 2.48 -8.64
N GLY A 303 -3.44 1.44 -7.79
CA GLY A 303 -3.59 1.55 -6.35
C GLY A 303 -5.01 1.29 -5.86
N PHE A 304 -5.20 1.58 -4.57
CA PHE A 304 -6.43 1.30 -3.84
C PHE A 304 -6.85 2.51 -3.00
N ARG A 305 -8.08 2.50 -2.54
CA ARG A 305 -8.61 3.46 -1.58
C ARG A 305 -9.51 2.77 -0.56
N PRO A 306 -9.64 3.32 0.66
CA PRO A 306 -10.60 2.81 1.63
C PRO A 306 -12.04 3.00 1.15
N ASP A 307 -12.95 2.19 1.66
CA ASP A 307 -14.39 2.33 1.49
C ASP A 307 -15.01 2.78 2.82
N TYR A 308 -15.58 3.97 2.81
CA TYR A 308 -16.33 4.54 3.93
C TYR A 308 -17.80 4.80 3.59
N SER A 309 -18.34 4.18 2.54
CA SER A 309 -19.72 4.34 2.10
C SER A 309 -20.77 3.90 3.16
N TRP A 310 -20.34 3.05 4.09
CA TRP A 310 -21.12 2.56 5.23
C TRP A 310 -20.97 3.41 6.51
N LEU A 311 -20.11 4.43 6.51
CA LEU A 311 -19.85 5.28 7.67
C LEU A 311 -20.74 6.53 7.59
N ASP A 312 -21.86 6.50 8.28
CA ASP A 312 -22.84 7.58 8.37
C ASP A 312 -22.50 8.52 9.58
N VAL A 313 -21.26 9.02 9.57
CA VAL A 313 -20.71 10.00 10.51
C VAL A 313 -19.97 11.05 9.67
N PRO A 314 -20.14 12.37 9.88
CA PRO A 314 -19.61 13.40 9.00
C PRO A 314 -18.11 13.66 9.22
N VAL A 315 -17.30 12.60 9.15
CA VAL A 315 -15.85 12.62 9.41
C VAL A 315 -15.00 12.36 8.16
N VAL A 316 -15.63 12.23 7.00
CA VAL A 316 -14.94 12.03 5.72
C VAL A 316 -14.89 13.37 4.96
N ASP A 317 -13.73 13.74 4.42
CA ASP A 317 -13.57 14.96 3.64
C ASP A 317 -14.14 14.80 2.21
N ARG A 318 -14.16 15.91 1.45
CA ARG A 318 -14.66 15.92 0.05
C ARG A 318 -13.86 15.03 -0.91
N LYS A 319 -12.66 14.59 -0.50
CA LYS A 319 -11.79 13.68 -1.29
C LYS A 319 -11.93 12.23 -0.86
N GLY A 320 -12.82 11.93 0.08
CA GLY A 320 -13.03 10.59 0.60
C GLY A 320 -12.03 10.15 1.68
N HIS A 321 -11.25 11.07 2.25
CA HIS A 321 -10.31 10.74 3.33
C HIS A 321 -10.96 10.94 4.70
N LEU A 322 -10.69 10.02 5.60
CA LEU A 322 -11.10 10.12 6.99
C LEU A 322 -10.31 11.25 7.68
N ARG A 323 -11.02 12.16 8.36
CA ARG A 323 -10.39 13.21 9.18
C ARG A 323 -10.01 12.62 10.53
N HIS A 324 -8.72 12.64 10.83
CA HIS A 324 -8.17 12.09 12.07
C HIS A 324 -6.82 12.71 12.41
N ASP A 325 -6.47 12.69 13.68
CA ASP A 325 -5.12 12.91 14.16
C ASP A 325 -4.55 11.62 14.73
N GLY A 326 -3.53 11.05 14.10
CA GLY A 326 -2.89 9.81 14.53
C GLY A 326 -3.86 8.65 14.79
N GLY A 327 -4.99 8.57 14.05
CA GLY A 327 -6.00 7.53 14.23
C GLY A 327 -7.13 7.86 15.22
N VAL A 328 -7.04 8.98 15.96
CA VAL A 328 -8.18 9.53 16.69
C VAL A 328 -9.02 10.31 15.69
N VAL A 329 -10.21 9.82 15.38
CA VAL A 329 -11.10 10.41 14.37
C VAL A 329 -11.81 11.63 14.94
N ASP A 330 -12.18 12.55 14.07
CA ASP A 330 -12.85 13.83 14.40
C ASP A 330 -14.32 13.62 14.85
N ALA A 331 -14.54 12.59 15.67
CA ALA A 331 -15.79 12.29 16.36
C ALA A 331 -15.47 11.54 17.67
N PRO A 332 -16.07 11.90 18.81
CA PRO A 332 -15.76 11.31 20.11
C PRO A 332 -15.97 9.78 20.11
N GLY A 333 -14.96 9.03 20.56
CA GLY A 333 -15.05 7.56 20.63
C GLY A 333 -14.86 6.83 19.31
N LEU A 334 -14.55 7.53 18.21
CA LEU A 334 -14.25 6.92 16.92
C LEU A 334 -12.76 6.93 16.64
N TYR A 335 -12.24 5.79 16.22
CA TYR A 335 -10.81 5.57 15.97
C TYR A 335 -10.60 4.86 14.64
N ALA A 336 -9.38 4.97 14.10
CA ALA A 336 -8.96 4.23 12.91
C ALA A 336 -7.62 3.53 13.16
N LEU A 337 -7.42 2.34 12.56
CA LEU A 337 -6.19 1.55 12.64
C LEU A 337 -5.85 0.99 11.24
N GLY A 338 -4.55 0.87 10.92
CA GLY A 338 -4.08 0.24 9.70
C GLY A 338 -4.19 1.10 8.44
N LEU A 339 -4.23 2.43 8.57
CA LEU A 339 -4.17 3.36 7.43
C LEU A 339 -2.72 3.78 7.13
N PRO A 340 -2.42 4.23 5.88
CA PRO A 340 -1.08 4.67 5.50
C PRO A 340 -0.58 5.81 6.40
N VAL A 341 0.61 5.61 6.97
CA VAL A 341 1.28 6.57 7.86
C VAL A 341 0.28 7.13 8.89
N LEU A 342 -0.47 6.24 9.54
CA LEU A 342 -1.47 6.63 10.54
C LEU A 342 -0.79 7.27 11.74
N ARG A 343 0.14 6.57 12.37
CA ARG A 343 1.01 7.03 13.46
C ARG A 343 2.48 6.85 13.14
N ARG A 344 2.84 5.84 12.34
CA ARG A 344 4.21 5.51 11.93
C ARG A 344 4.24 5.13 10.46
N ARG A 345 5.40 5.14 9.84
CA ARG A 345 5.54 4.67 8.44
C ARG A 345 5.10 3.21 8.27
N LYS A 346 5.28 2.37 9.29
CA LYS A 346 4.87 0.96 9.30
C LYS A 346 3.40 0.70 9.61
N SER A 347 2.56 1.70 9.80
CA SER A 347 1.15 1.56 10.26
C SER A 347 0.29 0.60 9.44
N THR A 348 0.61 0.37 8.16
CA THR A 348 -0.14 -0.56 7.29
C THR A 348 0.40 -1.98 7.28
N PHE A 349 1.52 -2.23 7.94
CA PHE A 349 2.13 -3.56 8.01
C PHE A 349 1.62 -4.34 9.22
N ILE A 350 1.65 -5.68 9.13
CA ILE A 350 1.23 -6.56 10.23
C ILE A 350 1.99 -6.21 11.52
N HIS A 351 3.32 -6.11 11.44
CA HIS A 351 4.17 -5.78 12.60
C HIS A 351 4.02 -4.32 13.08
N GLY A 352 3.44 -3.45 12.27
CA GLY A 352 3.19 -2.04 12.64
C GLY A 352 1.90 -1.84 13.44
N ALA A 353 1.00 -2.83 13.43
CA ALA A 353 -0.29 -2.71 14.07
C ALA A 353 -0.20 -2.64 15.60
N GLU A 354 0.77 -3.33 16.21
CA GLU A 354 0.90 -3.38 17.67
C GLU A 354 1.15 -2.01 18.28
N ASP A 355 2.16 -1.30 17.81
CA ASP A 355 2.53 0.02 18.36
C ASP A 355 1.41 1.05 18.22
N ASP A 356 0.76 1.05 17.05
CA ASP A 356 -0.35 1.97 16.79
C ASP A 356 -1.60 1.61 17.60
N ALA A 357 -1.89 0.31 17.74
CA ALA A 357 -2.99 -0.15 18.57
C ALA A 357 -2.79 0.20 20.05
N ARG A 358 -1.56 0.03 20.58
CA ARG A 358 -1.23 0.39 21.95
C ARG A 358 -1.49 1.86 22.24
N ASP A 359 -0.95 2.75 21.38
CA ASP A 359 -1.16 4.20 21.50
C ASP A 359 -2.63 4.59 21.44
N LEU A 360 -3.43 3.93 20.57
CA LEU A 360 -4.86 4.22 20.42
C LEU A 360 -5.70 3.66 21.58
N ILE A 361 -5.35 2.49 22.10
CA ILE A 361 -6.04 1.87 23.25
C ILE A 361 -5.87 2.73 24.49
N ASP A 362 -4.70 3.30 24.74
CA ASP A 362 -4.48 4.21 25.85
C ASP A 362 -5.39 5.46 25.78
N HIS A 363 -5.59 5.99 24.58
CA HIS A 363 -6.53 7.10 24.38
C HIS A 363 -7.99 6.64 24.55
N LEU A 364 -8.35 5.49 24.00
CA LEU A 364 -9.68 4.90 24.12
C LEU A 364 -10.04 4.59 25.56
N ALA A 365 -9.12 4.01 26.34
CA ALA A 365 -9.34 3.71 27.76
C ALA A 365 -9.66 4.97 28.57
N ARG A 366 -8.94 6.07 28.35
CA ARG A 366 -9.22 7.37 28.98
C ARG A 366 -10.59 7.94 28.57
N TYR A 367 -10.95 7.82 27.28
CA TYR A 367 -12.28 8.22 26.82
C TYR A 367 -13.38 7.42 27.50
N LEU A 368 -13.25 6.11 27.61
CA LEU A 368 -14.25 5.22 28.23
C LEU A 368 -14.37 5.42 29.77
N ALA A 369 -13.31 5.90 30.42
CA ALA A 369 -13.31 6.21 31.85
C ALA A 369 -14.04 7.54 32.19
N GLY A 370 -14.62 8.22 31.20
CA GLY A 370 -15.39 9.48 31.42
C GLY A 370 -14.57 10.75 31.26
N GLY A 371 -13.38 10.67 30.67
CA GLY A 371 -12.55 11.82 30.33
C GLY A 371 -13.13 12.59 29.15
N THR A 372 -13.83 13.70 29.39
CA THR A 372 -14.13 14.69 28.37
C THR A 372 -12.85 15.41 27.97
N PHE A 373 -12.17 14.90 26.93
CA PHE A 373 -11.08 15.65 26.31
C PHE A 373 -11.66 16.78 25.44
N ARG A 374 -11.57 18.03 25.93
CA ARG A 374 -11.62 19.18 25.03
C ARG A 374 -10.40 19.11 24.12
N GLN A 375 -10.60 18.96 22.82
CA GLN A 375 -9.57 19.20 21.83
C GLN A 375 -9.03 20.61 22.05
N GLY A 376 -7.73 20.74 22.35
CA GLY A 376 -7.04 22.03 22.38
C GLY A 376 -7.16 22.64 20.99
N ALA A 377 -7.90 23.73 20.89
CA ALA A 377 -7.91 24.59 19.71
C ALA A 377 -6.45 24.97 19.43
N VAL A 378 -5.94 24.59 18.29
CA VAL A 378 -4.70 25.14 17.74
C VAL A 378 -5.02 26.60 17.43
N ASP A 379 -4.59 27.46 18.34
CA ASP A 379 -4.71 28.92 18.21
C ASP A 379 -3.86 29.34 17.01
N SER A 380 -4.52 29.53 15.87
CA SER A 380 -3.91 30.14 14.69
C SER A 380 -3.75 31.65 14.99
N GLY A 381 -2.67 31.97 15.70
CA GLY A 381 -2.24 33.34 15.94
C GLY A 381 -2.03 34.07 14.61
N ARG A 382 -3.03 34.77 14.15
CA ARG A 382 -2.91 35.85 13.18
C ARG A 382 -2.08 36.98 13.83
N ALA A 383 -0.82 37.04 13.46
CA ALA A 383 -0.02 38.23 13.65
C ALA A 383 -0.57 39.32 12.70
N THR A 384 -1.42 40.18 13.23
CA THR A 384 -1.72 41.48 12.59
C THR A 384 -0.57 42.42 12.91
N GLY A 385 0.31 42.61 11.93
CA GLY A 385 1.20 43.78 11.93
C GLY A 385 0.37 45.05 11.81
N ARG A 386 0.62 45.99 12.68
CA ARG A 386 0.34 47.40 12.44
C ARG A 386 1.61 48.20 12.68
N GLU A 387 1.85 49.04 11.70
CA GLU A 387 2.87 50.06 11.59
C GLU A 387 2.91 51.03 12.78
N SER A 388 4.07 51.47 13.14
CA SER A 388 4.42 52.87 13.35
C SER A 388 5.94 53.01 13.19
#